data_da528c7eb652dfb9dd48105eafbfe886
#
_entry.id   da528c7eb652dfb9dd48105eafbfe886
#
_cell.length_a   1.000
_cell.length_b   1.000
_cell.length_c   1.000
_cell.angle_alpha   90.00
_cell.angle_beta   90.00
_cell.angle_gamma   90.00
#
_symmetry.space_group_name_H-M   'P 1'
#
loop_
_entity.id
_entity.type
_entity.pdbx_description
1 polymer ?
#
loop_
_entity_poly.entity_id
_entity_poly.type
_entity_poly.pdbx_seq_one_letter_code
_entity_poly.pdbx_strand_id
1 'polypeptide(L)'
;MLTLLRGKNINYDANWLRLAVPSNNFFLDKEIVEAIVTAPNFESALKAVFESHYAEFFAKAQSPEEIIANAEKSFKKSILHHAKSSRIPENFNIGAPLAFMIQKEAEVHNLTALSTGVEAEIKPEDIQHQLLP
;
A
#
# COMPACT_ATOMS: atom_id res chain seq x y z
N MET A 1 -4.34 5.43 -4.78
CA MET A 1 -3.07 5.54 -5.50
C MET A 1 -2.57 4.21 -6.07
N LEU A 2 -2.30 3.18 -5.28
CA LEU A 2 -1.85 1.86 -5.78
C LEU A 2 -2.76 1.27 -6.87
N THR A 3 -4.09 1.40 -6.72
CA THR A 3 -5.07 0.96 -7.72
C THR A 3 -4.88 1.65 -9.07
N LEU A 4 -4.59 2.96 -9.05
CA LEU A 4 -4.34 3.74 -10.27
C LEU A 4 -3.05 3.28 -10.95
N LEU A 5 -1.98 3.09 -10.19
CA LEU A 5 -0.70 2.61 -10.74
C LEU A 5 -0.81 1.18 -11.30
N ARG A 6 -1.51 0.28 -10.61
CA ARG A 6 -1.81 -1.06 -11.13
C ARG A 6 -2.58 -0.99 -12.45
N GLY A 7 -3.62 -0.15 -12.50
CA GLY A 7 -4.38 0.03 -13.72
C GLY A 7 -3.56 0.63 -14.86
N LYS A 8 -2.62 1.53 -14.56
CA LYS A 8 -1.68 2.06 -15.56
C LYS A 8 -0.70 0.99 -16.07
N ASN A 9 -0.21 0.14 -15.17
CA ASN A 9 0.70 -0.94 -15.55
C ASN A 9 0.06 -1.94 -16.53
N ILE A 10 -1.25 -2.17 -16.41
CA ILE A 10 -2.02 -3.05 -17.30
C ILE A 10 -2.80 -2.30 -18.39
N ASN A 11 -2.50 -1.01 -18.60
CA ASN A 11 -3.08 -0.15 -19.64
C ASN A 11 -4.61 0.00 -19.58
N TYR A 12 -5.19 0.12 -18.38
CA TYR A 12 -6.61 0.43 -18.25
C TYR A 12 -6.93 1.83 -18.77
N ASP A 13 -8.12 1.96 -19.38
CA ASP A 13 -8.65 3.22 -19.88
C ASP A 13 -8.82 4.27 -18.75
N ALA A 14 -8.61 5.54 -19.09
CA ALA A 14 -8.69 6.65 -18.15
C ALA A 14 -10.07 6.77 -17.47
N ASN A 15 -11.16 6.44 -18.17
CA ASN A 15 -12.50 6.49 -17.60
C ASN A 15 -12.67 5.41 -16.50
N TRP A 16 -12.14 4.22 -16.72
CA TRP A 16 -12.12 3.16 -15.72
C TRP A 16 -11.30 3.55 -14.48
N LEU A 17 -10.15 4.17 -14.70
CA LEU A 17 -9.31 4.63 -13.60
C LEU A 17 -10.01 5.70 -12.76
N ARG A 18 -10.75 6.64 -13.39
CA ARG A 18 -11.53 7.63 -12.65
C ARG A 18 -12.63 7.01 -11.79
N LEU A 19 -13.30 5.97 -12.27
CA LEU A 19 -14.32 5.24 -11.52
C LEU A 19 -13.76 4.49 -10.31
N ALA A 20 -12.48 4.08 -10.37
CA ALA A 20 -11.81 3.39 -9.28
C ALA A 20 -11.38 4.33 -8.14
N VAL A 21 -11.46 5.66 -8.33
CA VAL A 21 -11.07 6.64 -7.31
C VAL A 21 -12.28 6.97 -6.44
N PRO A 22 -12.20 6.80 -5.12
CA PRO A 22 -13.27 7.22 -4.22
C PRO A 22 -13.51 8.74 -4.32
N SER A 23 -14.76 9.17 -4.17
CA SER A 23 -15.15 10.59 -4.23
C SER A 23 -14.54 11.42 -3.08
N ASN A 24 -14.29 10.79 -1.93
CA ASN A 24 -13.68 11.43 -0.76
C ASN A 24 -12.22 10.97 -0.63
N ASN A 25 -11.31 11.70 -1.23
CA ASN A 25 -9.88 11.46 -1.11
C ASN A 25 -9.29 12.38 -0.04
N PHE A 26 -8.91 11.82 1.11
CA PHE A 26 -8.06 12.50 2.07
C PHE A 26 -6.61 12.48 1.57
N PHE A 27 -5.92 13.61 1.64
CA PHE A 27 -4.49 13.76 1.30
C PHE A 27 -4.09 13.40 -0.16
N LEU A 28 -5.04 13.19 -1.05
CA LEU A 28 -4.75 12.97 -2.47
C LEU A 28 -5.43 14.05 -3.29
N ASP A 29 -4.64 15.04 -3.74
CA ASP A 29 -5.13 16.15 -4.52
C ASP A 29 -5.71 15.69 -5.86
N LYS A 30 -6.81 16.32 -6.27
CA LYS A 30 -7.48 15.99 -7.53
C LYS A 30 -6.55 16.16 -8.73
N GLU A 31 -5.66 17.13 -8.67
CA GLU A 31 -4.66 17.42 -9.71
C GLU A 31 -3.70 16.24 -9.88
N ILE A 32 -3.23 15.65 -8.79
CA ILE A 32 -2.35 14.49 -8.81
C ILE A 32 -3.10 13.26 -9.35
N VAL A 33 -4.36 13.07 -8.94
CA VAL A 33 -5.20 11.98 -9.47
C VAL A 33 -5.34 12.10 -10.99
N GLU A 34 -5.69 13.29 -11.49
CA GLU A 34 -5.83 13.52 -12.94
C GLU A 34 -4.50 13.39 -13.68
N ALA A 35 -3.39 13.85 -13.09
CA ALA A 35 -2.06 13.67 -13.66
C ALA A 35 -1.71 12.17 -13.82
N ILE A 36 -2.02 11.33 -12.82
CA ILE A 36 -1.83 9.88 -12.91
C ILE A 36 -2.76 9.27 -13.94
N VAL A 37 -4.05 9.64 -13.95
CA VAL A 37 -5.06 9.07 -14.85
C VAL A 37 -4.79 9.44 -16.32
N THR A 38 -4.33 10.65 -16.59
CA THR A 38 -4.04 11.13 -17.95
C THR A 38 -2.63 10.79 -18.43
N ALA A 39 -1.75 10.31 -17.54
CA ALA A 39 -0.39 9.93 -17.90
C ALA A 39 -0.37 8.92 -19.06
N PRO A 40 0.51 9.07 -20.06
CA PRO A 40 0.58 8.19 -21.20
C PRO A 40 1.12 6.78 -20.88
N ASN A 41 1.93 6.67 -19.83
CA ASN A 41 2.56 5.42 -19.40
C ASN A 41 2.77 5.39 -17.88
N PHE A 42 3.21 4.22 -17.38
CA PHE A 42 3.48 4.01 -15.96
C PHE A 42 4.54 4.97 -15.40
N GLU A 43 5.61 5.23 -16.14
CA GLU A 43 6.70 6.11 -15.67
C GLU A 43 6.23 7.56 -15.46
N SER A 44 5.40 8.07 -16.38
CA SER A 44 4.82 9.41 -16.24
C SER A 44 3.82 9.48 -15.08
N ALA A 45 3.03 8.43 -14.86
CA ALA A 45 2.16 8.31 -13.70
C ALA A 45 2.95 8.27 -12.39
N LEU A 46 4.07 7.55 -12.37
CA LEU A 46 4.94 7.46 -11.21
C LEU A 46 5.60 8.81 -10.87
N LYS A 47 5.96 9.62 -11.87
CA LYS A 47 6.46 11.00 -11.62
C LYS A 47 5.44 11.85 -10.88
N ALA A 48 4.15 11.80 -11.27
CA ALA A 48 3.09 12.50 -10.56
C ALA A 48 2.92 12.02 -9.11
N VAL A 49 3.18 10.72 -8.84
CA VAL A 49 3.19 10.18 -7.48
C VAL A 49 4.33 10.78 -6.64
N PHE A 50 5.51 10.97 -7.22
CA PHE A 50 6.63 11.58 -6.51
C PHE A 50 6.42 13.06 -6.15
N GLU A 51 5.46 13.75 -6.77
CA GLU A 51 5.03 15.09 -6.40
C GLU A 51 3.98 15.10 -5.27
N SER A 52 3.51 13.93 -4.84
CA SER A 52 2.51 13.78 -3.78
C SER A 52 3.12 13.53 -2.41
N HIS A 53 2.31 13.70 -1.35
CA HIS A 53 2.66 13.30 0.02
C HIS A 53 3.01 11.81 0.17
N TYR A 54 2.68 10.99 -0.82
CA TYR A 54 2.93 9.55 -0.81
C TYR A 54 4.27 9.15 -1.44
N ALA A 55 5.08 10.12 -1.87
CA ALA A 55 6.38 9.86 -2.51
C ALA A 55 7.30 8.95 -1.68
N GLU A 56 7.29 9.13 -0.35
CA GLU A 56 8.13 8.37 0.58
C GLU A 56 7.86 6.85 0.57
N PHE A 57 6.66 6.42 0.16
CA PHE A 57 6.30 5.01 0.09
C PHE A 57 6.79 4.31 -1.17
N PHE A 58 7.26 5.07 -2.16
CA PHE A 58 7.66 4.56 -3.47
C PHE A 58 9.17 4.57 -3.62
N ALA A 59 9.80 3.43 -3.40
CA ALA A 59 11.22 3.25 -3.68
C ALA A 59 11.45 2.95 -5.17
N LYS A 60 12.61 3.37 -5.68
CA LYS A 60 13.04 2.99 -7.02
C LYS A 60 13.31 1.48 -7.05
N ALA A 61 12.78 0.80 -8.05
CA ALA A 61 13.00 -0.61 -8.31
C ALA A 61 13.15 -0.85 -9.83
N GLN A 62 13.48 -2.07 -10.22
CA GLN A 62 13.80 -2.37 -11.61
C GLN A 62 12.56 -2.55 -12.49
N SER A 63 11.42 -2.94 -11.87
CA SER A 63 10.18 -3.15 -12.61
C SER A 63 8.99 -2.42 -11.97
N PRO A 64 7.93 -2.09 -12.74
CA PRO A 64 6.68 -1.53 -12.22
C PRO A 64 6.03 -2.39 -11.13
N GLU A 65 6.06 -3.71 -11.29
CA GLU A 65 5.50 -4.67 -10.34
C GLU A 65 6.22 -4.60 -9.00
N GLU A 66 7.55 -4.51 -9.04
CA GLU A 66 8.38 -4.38 -7.85
C GLU A 66 8.13 -3.05 -7.12
N ILE A 67 8.00 -1.94 -7.87
CA ILE A 67 7.67 -0.63 -7.31
C ILE A 67 6.33 -0.70 -6.56
N ILE A 68 5.31 -1.29 -7.19
CA ILE A 68 3.97 -1.44 -6.60
C ILE A 68 4.01 -2.33 -5.36
N ALA A 69 4.71 -3.46 -5.41
CA ALA A 69 4.81 -4.41 -4.28
C ALA A 69 5.54 -3.78 -3.08
N ASN A 70 6.65 -3.07 -3.34
CA ASN A 70 7.40 -2.38 -2.31
C ASN A 70 6.59 -1.24 -1.67
N ALA A 71 5.85 -0.48 -2.48
CA ALA A 71 4.96 0.56 -1.97
C ALA A 71 3.83 -0.03 -1.11
N GLU A 72 3.21 -1.13 -1.54
CA GLU A 72 2.18 -1.82 -0.75
C GLU A 72 2.72 -2.27 0.61
N LYS A 73 3.92 -2.87 0.64
CA LYS A 73 4.59 -3.27 1.88
C LYS A 73 4.88 -2.06 2.77
N SER A 74 5.32 -0.96 2.19
CA SER A 74 5.60 0.29 2.92
C SER A 74 4.33 0.88 3.53
N PHE A 75 3.21 0.91 2.80
CA PHE A 75 1.91 1.34 3.32
C PHE A 75 1.44 0.44 4.48
N LYS A 76 1.51 -0.88 4.34
CA LYS A 76 1.14 -1.83 5.40
C LYS A 76 1.98 -1.61 6.67
N LYS A 77 3.30 -1.39 6.52
CA LYS A 77 4.19 -1.08 7.64
C LYS A 77 3.82 0.23 8.33
N SER A 78 3.52 1.28 7.56
CA SER A 78 3.13 2.58 8.09
C SER A 78 1.81 2.48 8.88
N ILE A 79 0.79 1.83 8.33
CA ILE A 79 -0.50 1.60 8.99
C ILE A 79 -0.29 0.83 10.31
N LEU A 80 0.50 -0.24 10.29
CA LEU A 80 0.77 -1.04 11.47
C LEU A 80 1.56 -0.24 12.52
N HIS A 81 2.52 0.58 12.11
CA HIS A 81 3.25 1.47 13.00
C HIS A 81 2.31 2.45 13.70
N HIS A 82 1.43 3.11 12.96
CA HIS A 82 0.41 4.00 13.52
C HIS A 82 -0.55 3.25 14.45
N ALA A 83 -0.99 2.05 14.09
CA ALA A 83 -1.84 1.24 14.97
C ALA A 83 -1.15 0.86 16.29
N LYS A 84 0.16 0.58 16.26
CA LYS A 84 0.94 0.30 17.47
C LYS A 84 1.13 1.54 18.35
N SER A 85 1.31 2.71 17.76
CA SER A 85 1.48 3.98 18.48
C SER A 85 0.18 4.55 19.03
N SER A 86 -0.98 4.20 18.46
CA SER A 86 -2.30 4.68 18.86
C SER A 86 -2.84 4.05 20.17
N ARG A 87 -1.99 3.38 20.97
CA ARG A 87 -2.36 2.77 22.26
C ARG A 87 -2.56 3.78 23.39
N ILE A 88 -2.62 5.08 23.10
CA ILE A 88 -2.84 6.10 24.13
C ILE A 88 -4.28 6.01 24.62
N PRO A 89 -4.49 5.79 25.95
CA PRO A 89 -5.82 5.65 26.52
C PRO A 89 -6.46 7.04 26.70
N GLU A 90 -6.87 7.65 25.62
CA GLU A 90 -7.79 8.78 25.70
C GLU A 90 -9.21 8.25 25.41
N ASN A 91 -9.98 8.28 26.48
CA ASN A 91 -11.41 8.08 26.62
C ASN A 91 -12.20 7.78 25.33
N PHE A 92 -12.72 6.54 25.22
CA PHE A 92 -13.73 6.13 24.23
C PHE A 92 -13.43 6.53 22.77
N ASN A 93 -12.24 6.21 22.29
CA ASN A 93 -11.85 6.46 20.92
C ASN A 93 -11.99 5.17 20.10
N ILE A 94 -12.70 5.24 18.95
CA ILE A 94 -12.80 4.14 17.98
C ILE A 94 -11.41 3.70 17.45
N GLY A 95 -10.41 4.52 17.62
CA GLY A 95 -9.02 4.22 17.21
C GLY A 95 -8.44 2.99 17.91
N ALA A 96 -8.74 2.76 19.19
CA ALA A 96 -8.19 1.62 19.92
C ALA A 96 -8.69 0.25 19.42
N PRO A 97 -10.01 0.02 19.23
CA PRO A 97 -10.49 -1.22 18.62
C PRO A 97 -10.00 -1.39 17.18
N LEU A 98 -9.95 -0.30 16.39
CA LEU A 98 -9.44 -0.35 15.02
C LEU A 98 -7.94 -0.72 15.00
N ALA A 99 -7.14 -0.13 15.86
CA ALA A 99 -5.72 -0.45 16.01
C ALA A 99 -5.52 -1.92 16.40
N PHE A 100 -6.36 -2.46 17.30
CA PHE A 100 -6.34 -3.87 17.66
C PHE A 100 -6.65 -4.78 16.47
N MET A 101 -7.68 -4.45 15.67
CA MET A 101 -8.03 -5.22 14.47
C MET A 101 -6.90 -5.24 13.46
N ILE A 102 -6.26 -4.10 13.18
CA ILE A 102 -5.12 -3.99 12.27
C ILE A 102 -3.94 -4.85 12.74
N GLN A 103 -3.64 -4.85 14.06
CA GLN A 103 -2.58 -5.68 14.61
C GLN A 103 -2.90 -7.17 14.50
N LYS A 104 -4.15 -7.57 14.73
CA LYS A 104 -4.58 -8.96 14.57
C LYS A 104 -4.57 -9.43 13.12
N GLU A 105 -4.93 -8.57 12.18
CA GLU A 105 -4.80 -8.85 10.76
C GLU A 105 -3.34 -9.09 10.36
N ALA A 106 -2.40 -8.29 10.88
CA ALA A 106 -0.97 -8.48 10.65
C ALA A 106 -0.46 -9.80 11.27
N GLU A 107 -0.90 -10.17 12.48
CA GLU A 107 -0.56 -11.45 13.09
C GLU A 107 -1.06 -12.64 12.25
N VAL A 108 -2.30 -12.60 11.79
CA VAL A 108 -2.87 -13.65 10.93
C VAL A 108 -2.09 -13.74 9.60
N HIS A 109 -1.76 -12.59 9.00
CA HIS A 109 -0.93 -12.55 7.80
C HIS A 109 0.43 -13.23 8.02
N ASN A 110 1.10 -12.91 9.11
CA ASN A 110 2.40 -13.49 9.44
C ASN A 110 2.31 -14.99 9.72
N LEU A 111 1.30 -15.45 10.45
CA LEU A 111 1.08 -16.87 10.70
C LEU A 111 0.79 -17.63 9.41
N THR A 112 -0.01 -17.05 8.52
CA THR A 112 -0.29 -17.65 7.20
C THR A 112 0.99 -17.73 6.37
N ALA A 113 1.78 -16.65 6.30
CA ALA A 113 3.04 -16.64 5.56
C ALA A 113 4.04 -17.68 6.10
N LEU A 114 4.14 -17.84 7.43
CA LEU A 114 4.96 -18.85 8.07
C LEU A 114 4.47 -20.27 7.75
N SER A 115 3.17 -20.53 7.92
CA SER A 115 2.59 -21.86 7.70
C SER A 115 2.75 -22.30 6.24
N THR A 116 2.37 -21.44 5.29
CA THR A 116 2.48 -21.76 3.86
C THR A 116 3.93 -21.81 3.40
N GLY A 117 4.81 -20.98 3.95
CA GLY A 117 6.24 -21.00 3.64
C GLY A 117 6.91 -22.29 4.09
N VAL A 118 6.57 -22.78 5.29
CA VAL A 118 7.08 -24.07 5.80
C VAL A 118 6.51 -25.24 4.99
N GLU A 119 5.22 -25.21 4.67
CA GLU A 119 4.58 -26.27 3.87
C GLU A 119 5.16 -26.35 2.44
N ALA A 120 5.51 -25.20 1.85
CA ALA A 120 6.12 -25.11 0.54
C ALA A 120 7.65 -25.22 0.54
N GLU A 121 8.26 -25.57 1.67
CA GLU A 121 9.71 -25.71 1.85
C GLU A 121 10.52 -24.46 1.38
N ILE A 122 9.94 -23.27 1.53
CA ILE A 122 10.58 -22.00 1.20
C ILE A 122 11.69 -21.72 2.22
N LYS A 123 12.79 -21.13 1.76
CA LYS A 123 13.91 -20.78 2.65
C LYS A 123 13.47 -19.79 3.72
N PRO A 124 13.95 -19.94 4.98
CA PRO A 124 13.57 -19.05 6.09
C PRO A 124 13.80 -17.58 5.80
N GLU A 125 14.85 -17.24 5.06
CA GLU A 125 15.20 -15.86 4.68
C GLU A 125 14.11 -15.23 3.80
N ASP A 126 13.59 -16.00 2.82
CA ASP A 126 12.54 -15.53 1.91
C ASP A 126 11.19 -15.37 2.64
N ILE A 127 10.90 -16.27 3.60
CA ILE A 127 9.71 -16.15 4.45
C ILE A 127 9.83 -14.89 5.31
N GLN A 128 11.00 -14.64 5.93
CA GLN A 128 11.23 -13.48 6.78
C GLN A 128 11.00 -12.16 6.02
N HIS A 129 11.35 -12.10 4.73
CA HIS A 129 11.09 -10.93 3.90
C HIS A 129 9.60 -10.64 3.68
N GLN A 130 8.72 -11.61 3.83
CA GLN A 130 7.27 -11.44 3.67
C GLN A 130 6.57 -11.01 4.97
N LEU A 131 7.21 -11.20 6.12
CA LEU A 131 6.61 -10.84 7.40
C LEU A 131 6.46 -9.33 7.59
N LEU A 132 5.35 -8.94 8.20
CA LEU A 132 5.11 -7.58 8.66
C LEU A 132 5.74 -7.38 10.05
N PRO A 133 6.24 -6.18 10.36
CA PRO A 133 6.92 -5.89 11.63
C PRO A 133 6.01 -5.93 12.84
#